data_597a1a10c995e18a49ddab457b0baede
#
_entry.id   597a1a10c995e18a49ddab457b0baede
#
_cell.length_a   1.000
_cell.length_b   1.000
_cell.length_c   1.000
_cell.angle_alpha   90.00
_cell.angle_beta   90.00
_cell.angle_gamma   90.00
#
_symmetry.space_group_name_H-M   'P 1'
#
loop_
_entity.id
_entity.type
_entity.pdbx_description
1 polymer ?
#
loop_
_entity_poly.entity_id
_entity_poly.type
_entity_poly.pdbx_seq_one_letter_code
_entity_poly.pdbx_strand_id
1 'polypeptide(L)'
;MLSSPPLSLTPPQSTRPGWPRWVVLLVAMALAGCAGLPKEVDRPVSFALAAPVDTPLGQLVAARRAAEGARHASGFALLSGPQAAYSSRLALVDAAQKTLDLQYYAIHADASSERLLLSVMAAAQRGVRVRVLLDDFHSTGRDAQVMRLAFVPNIEMRMFNPVTGARASFLGRMWGAVSDFSRVQQRMHNKLFLAD
;
A
#
# COMPACT_ATOMS: atom_id res chain seq x y z
N MET A 1 -52.89 -45.66 -60.75
CA MET A 1 -51.93 -44.54 -60.54
C MET A 1 -51.64 -44.46 -59.08
N LEU A 2 -50.51 -45.03 -58.63
CA LEU A 2 -50.02 -45.00 -57.23
C LEU A 2 -48.96 -43.94 -57.18
N SER A 3 -49.19 -42.81 -56.46
CA SER A 3 -48.24 -41.78 -56.27
C SER A 3 -47.43 -42.05 -54.94
N SER A 4 -46.13 -42.22 -55.06
CA SER A 4 -45.19 -42.37 -53.92
C SER A 4 -44.99 -41.07 -53.25
N PRO A 5 -44.89 -41.01 -51.88
CA PRO A 5 -44.58 -39.78 -51.18
C PRO A 5 -43.06 -39.43 -51.25
N PRO A 6 -42.68 -38.16 -51.21
CA PRO A 6 -41.30 -37.75 -51.28
C PRO A 6 -40.52 -38.07 -49.97
N LEU A 7 -39.35 -38.66 -50.12
CA LEU A 7 -38.40 -38.88 -49.05
C LEU A 7 -37.77 -37.52 -48.53
N SER A 8 -38.15 -37.13 -47.37
CA SER A 8 -37.49 -35.95 -46.69
C SER A 8 -36.17 -36.37 -46.05
N LEU A 9 -35.07 -36.00 -46.66
CA LEU A 9 -33.74 -36.13 -46.10
C LEU A 9 -33.49 -34.98 -45.10
N THR A 10 -33.68 -35.22 -43.80
CA THR A 10 -33.21 -34.33 -42.73
C THR A 10 -31.70 -34.47 -42.57
N PRO A 11 -30.93 -33.38 -42.67
CA PRO A 11 -29.47 -33.45 -42.45
C PRO A 11 -29.17 -33.81 -40.99
N PRO A 12 -28.09 -34.56 -40.71
CA PRO A 12 -27.73 -34.92 -39.36
C PRO A 12 -27.35 -33.63 -38.57
N GLN A 13 -28.03 -33.40 -37.45
CA GLN A 13 -27.66 -32.34 -36.52
C GLN A 13 -26.33 -32.71 -35.86
N SER A 14 -25.27 -31.99 -36.21
CA SER A 14 -24.00 -32.12 -35.54
C SER A 14 -24.12 -31.53 -34.12
N THR A 15 -24.31 -32.37 -33.13
CA THR A 15 -24.18 -32.00 -31.72
C THR A 15 -22.69 -31.77 -31.42
N ARG A 16 -22.25 -30.52 -31.52
CA ARG A 16 -20.92 -30.16 -30.98
C ARG A 16 -20.98 -30.41 -29.48
N PRO A 17 -20.04 -31.19 -28.92
CA PRO A 17 -19.98 -31.36 -27.47
C PRO A 17 -19.66 -30.00 -26.86
N GLY A 18 -20.67 -29.33 -26.31
CA GLY A 18 -20.47 -28.12 -25.53
C GLY A 18 -19.72 -28.47 -24.24
N TRP A 19 -18.62 -27.82 -23.98
CA TRP A 19 -17.92 -27.99 -22.73
C TRP A 19 -18.87 -27.65 -21.58
N PRO A 20 -18.97 -28.48 -20.55
CA PRO A 20 -19.87 -28.21 -19.45
C PRO A 20 -19.52 -26.85 -18.82
N ARG A 21 -20.53 -26.04 -18.54
CA ARG A 21 -20.40 -24.65 -18.08
C ARG A 21 -19.45 -24.50 -16.88
N TRP A 22 -19.36 -25.52 -16.01
CA TRP A 22 -18.43 -25.54 -14.89
C TRP A 22 -16.96 -25.61 -15.31
N VAL A 23 -16.63 -26.29 -16.43
CA VAL A 23 -15.25 -26.33 -16.98
C VAL A 23 -14.86 -24.94 -17.51
N VAL A 24 -15.77 -24.26 -18.19
CA VAL A 24 -15.52 -22.88 -18.67
C VAL A 24 -15.31 -21.94 -17.48
N LEU A 25 -16.10 -22.08 -16.43
CA LEU A 25 -15.94 -21.29 -15.19
C LEU A 25 -14.62 -21.59 -14.48
N LEU A 26 -14.20 -22.84 -14.41
CA LEU A 26 -12.90 -23.21 -13.81
C LEU A 26 -11.72 -22.67 -14.62
N VAL A 27 -11.78 -22.74 -15.95
CA VAL A 27 -10.76 -22.19 -16.84
C VAL A 27 -10.72 -20.66 -16.73
N ALA A 28 -11.87 -20.00 -16.69
CA ALA A 28 -11.95 -18.55 -16.50
C ALA A 28 -11.40 -18.12 -15.11
N MET A 29 -11.69 -18.88 -14.05
CA MET A 29 -11.12 -18.64 -12.72
C MET A 29 -9.60 -18.87 -12.69
N ALA A 30 -9.10 -19.90 -13.37
CA ALA A 30 -7.66 -20.18 -13.46
C ALA A 30 -6.91 -19.09 -14.25
N LEU A 31 -7.52 -18.57 -15.33
CA LEU A 31 -6.96 -17.46 -16.12
C LEU A 31 -6.99 -16.13 -15.38
N ALA A 32 -8.02 -15.86 -14.57
CA ALA A 32 -8.12 -14.66 -13.76
C ALA A 32 -7.10 -14.62 -12.58
N GLY A 33 -6.59 -15.78 -12.17
CA GLY A 33 -5.65 -15.90 -11.05
C GLY A 33 -4.17 -15.63 -11.38
N CYS A 34 -3.81 -15.46 -12.65
CA CYS A 34 -2.42 -15.34 -13.10
C CYS A 34 -1.88 -13.89 -13.14
N ALA A 35 -2.55 -12.91 -12.57
CA ALA A 35 -2.03 -11.56 -12.49
C ALA A 35 -0.88 -11.50 -11.48
N GLY A 36 0.34 -11.70 -11.96
CA GLY A 36 1.57 -11.44 -11.18
C GLY A 36 1.73 -9.97 -10.84
N LEU A 37 2.69 -9.67 -9.97
CA LEU A 37 3.07 -8.29 -9.70
C LEU A 37 3.62 -7.63 -10.98
N PRO A 38 3.38 -6.33 -11.20
CA PRO A 38 3.99 -5.59 -12.31
C PRO A 38 5.51 -5.75 -12.28
N LYS A 39 6.11 -6.11 -13.40
CA LYS A 39 7.57 -6.29 -13.52
C LYS A 39 8.28 -4.96 -13.68
N GLU A 40 7.65 -4.05 -14.41
CA GLU A 40 8.17 -2.70 -14.66
C GLU A 40 7.31 -1.70 -13.91
N VAL A 41 7.88 -1.13 -12.86
CA VAL A 41 7.25 -0.08 -12.07
C VAL A 41 8.22 1.08 -12.03
N ASP A 42 7.78 2.26 -12.44
CA ASP A 42 8.56 3.47 -12.27
C ASP A 42 8.83 3.70 -10.78
N ARG A 43 10.11 3.79 -10.44
CA ARG A 43 10.59 3.98 -9.07
C ARG A 43 11.56 5.14 -9.06
N PRO A 44 11.05 6.38 -9.13
CA PRO A 44 11.93 7.55 -9.12
C PRO A 44 12.79 7.53 -7.86
N VAL A 45 14.07 7.79 -8.05
CA VAL A 45 15.02 7.87 -6.94
C VAL A 45 14.79 9.20 -6.22
N SER A 46 14.63 9.15 -4.91
CA SER A 46 14.51 10.34 -4.06
C SER A 46 15.42 10.23 -2.84
N PHE A 47 15.95 11.36 -2.40
CA PHE A 47 16.91 11.43 -1.32
C PHE A 47 16.30 12.06 -0.07
N ALA A 48 16.95 11.87 1.08
CA ALA A 48 16.66 12.61 2.30
C ALA A 48 16.91 14.12 2.08
N LEU A 49 16.32 14.95 2.93
CA LEU A 49 16.57 16.39 2.92
C LEU A 49 18.05 16.66 3.23
N ALA A 50 18.73 17.37 2.33
CA ALA A 50 20.18 17.61 2.46
C ALA A 50 20.51 18.65 3.55
N ALA A 51 19.64 19.66 3.73
CA ALA A 51 19.85 20.76 4.66
C ALA A 51 18.65 20.92 5.62
N PRO A 52 18.47 20.02 6.58
CA PRO A 52 17.35 20.09 7.54
C PRO A 52 17.40 21.35 8.41
N VAL A 53 18.58 21.93 8.62
CA VAL A 53 18.76 23.18 9.40
C VAL A 53 18.04 24.39 8.79
N ASP A 54 17.65 24.32 7.53
CA ASP A 54 16.90 25.37 6.84
C ASP A 54 15.39 25.29 7.13
N THR A 55 14.95 24.34 7.94
CA THR A 55 13.57 24.18 8.35
C THR A 55 13.37 24.59 9.82
N PRO A 56 12.12 24.97 10.21
CA PRO A 56 11.84 25.30 11.61
C PRO A 56 12.12 24.15 12.58
N LEU A 57 11.86 22.89 12.17
CA LEU A 57 12.19 21.73 13.00
C LEU A 57 13.70 21.57 13.16
N GLY A 58 14.46 21.69 12.07
CA GLY A 58 15.91 21.65 12.12
C GLY A 58 16.52 22.78 12.97
N GLN A 59 16.00 24.01 12.85
CA GLN A 59 16.39 25.14 13.68
C GLN A 59 16.07 24.91 15.15
N LEU A 60 14.89 24.38 15.47
CA LEU A 60 14.51 24.03 16.83
C LEU A 60 15.49 23.01 17.45
N VAL A 61 15.85 21.97 16.69
CA VAL A 61 16.83 20.96 17.14
C VAL A 61 18.19 21.60 17.36
N ALA A 62 18.65 22.44 16.44
CA ALA A 62 19.93 23.14 16.55
C ALA A 62 19.96 24.04 17.80
N ALA A 63 18.92 24.84 18.03
CA ALA A 63 18.77 25.71 19.18
C ALA A 63 18.75 24.95 20.51
N ARG A 64 18.02 23.84 20.58
CA ARG A 64 17.97 22.98 21.77
C ARG A 64 19.32 22.37 22.07
N ARG A 65 20.02 21.86 21.07
CA ARG A 65 21.36 21.30 21.21
C ARG A 65 22.36 22.34 21.74
N ALA A 66 22.30 23.55 21.21
CA ALA A 66 23.17 24.64 21.67
C ALA A 66 22.86 25.01 23.12
N ALA A 67 21.61 25.15 23.51
CA ALA A 67 21.18 25.49 24.85
C ALA A 67 21.55 24.42 25.89
N GLU A 68 21.53 23.17 25.53
CA GLU A 68 21.87 22.04 26.40
C GLU A 68 23.37 21.71 26.41
N GLY A 69 24.20 22.41 25.63
CA GLY A 69 25.62 22.11 25.47
C GLY A 69 25.87 20.69 24.95
N ALA A 70 25.01 20.22 24.01
CA ALA A 70 24.98 18.83 23.56
C ALA A 70 26.33 18.39 22.97
N ARG A 71 26.94 17.37 23.57
CA ARG A 71 28.20 16.76 23.11
C ARG A 71 28.02 15.75 21.98
N HIS A 72 26.82 15.27 21.78
CA HIS A 72 26.49 14.25 20.80
C HIS A 72 25.60 14.80 19.65
N ALA A 73 25.72 14.19 18.47
CA ALA A 73 24.95 14.59 17.31
C ALA A 73 23.45 14.27 17.44
N SER A 74 23.11 13.30 18.27
CA SER A 74 21.74 12.80 18.43
C SER A 74 21.23 13.05 19.85
N GLY A 75 19.95 13.38 19.98
CA GLY A 75 19.21 13.47 21.24
C GLY A 75 18.02 12.51 21.22
N PHE A 76 17.62 12.03 22.39
CA PHE A 76 16.50 11.11 22.56
C PHE A 76 15.56 11.62 23.64
N ALA A 77 14.26 11.46 23.41
CA ALA A 77 13.23 11.69 24.40
C ALA A 77 12.29 10.48 24.45
N LEU A 78 12.01 10.00 25.66
CA LEU A 78 11.03 8.93 25.87
C LEU A 78 9.63 9.54 25.90
N LEU A 79 8.77 9.07 25.02
CA LEU A 79 7.35 9.45 25.00
C LEU A 79 6.55 8.44 25.83
N SER A 80 6.10 8.84 27.02
CA SER A 80 5.34 7.99 27.91
C SER A 80 3.88 7.88 27.46
N GLY A 81 3.51 6.68 27.03
CA GLY A 81 2.13 6.33 26.70
C GLY A 81 1.64 6.75 25.31
N PRO A 82 0.46 6.27 24.93
CA PRO A 82 -0.08 6.42 23.57
C PRO A 82 -0.43 7.88 23.24
N GLN A 83 -0.91 8.65 24.20
CA GLN A 83 -1.30 10.05 23.99
C GLN A 83 -0.09 10.91 23.59
N ALA A 84 1.02 10.81 24.34
CA ALA A 84 2.24 11.54 24.03
C ALA A 84 2.79 11.14 22.64
N ALA A 85 2.82 9.84 22.34
CA ALA A 85 3.29 9.34 21.08
C ALA A 85 2.40 9.81 19.90
N TYR A 86 1.09 9.85 20.07
CA TYR A 86 0.14 10.30 19.05
C TYR A 86 0.25 11.82 18.82
N SER A 87 0.21 12.62 19.91
CA SER A 87 0.29 14.08 19.82
C SER A 87 1.61 14.53 19.20
N SER A 88 2.73 13.84 19.50
CA SER A 88 4.03 14.14 18.89
C SER A 88 4.02 13.92 17.37
N ARG A 89 3.36 12.87 16.88
CA ARG A 89 3.21 12.66 15.42
C ARG A 89 2.41 13.76 14.76
N LEU A 90 1.29 14.18 15.36
CA LEU A 90 0.50 15.30 14.84
C LEU A 90 1.34 16.58 14.81
N ALA A 91 2.05 16.89 15.90
CA ALA A 91 2.91 18.07 15.95
C ALA A 91 4.02 18.05 14.89
N LEU A 92 4.63 16.90 14.61
CA LEU A 92 5.61 16.75 13.54
C LEU A 92 5.00 16.98 12.16
N VAL A 93 3.81 16.45 11.90
CA VAL A 93 3.10 16.70 10.62
C VAL A 93 2.76 18.17 10.44
N ASP A 94 2.26 18.82 11.49
CA ASP A 94 1.87 20.23 11.43
C ASP A 94 3.08 21.15 11.25
N ALA A 95 4.21 20.79 11.82
CA ALA A 95 5.45 21.56 11.73
C ALA A 95 6.28 21.26 10.47
N ALA A 96 6.09 20.14 9.82
CA ALA A 96 6.81 19.76 8.60
C ALA A 96 6.60 20.76 7.47
N GLN A 97 7.71 21.19 6.83
CA GLN A 97 7.68 22.15 5.71
C GLN A 97 8.25 21.60 4.41
N LYS A 98 9.17 20.65 4.47
CA LYS A 98 9.87 20.11 3.28
C LYS A 98 9.60 18.65 3.05
N THR A 99 9.78 17.82 4.07
CA THR A 99 9.70 16.36 3.92
C THR A 99 8.99 15.71 5.10
N LEU A 100 8.27 14.62 4.78
CA LEU A 100 7.64 13.75 5.76
C LEU A 100 7.75 12.31 5.28
N ASP A 101 8.47 11.46 6.02
CA ASP A 101 8.70 10.07 5.67
C ASP A 101 8.09 9.14 6.71
N LEU A 102 7.21 8.26 6.26
CA LEU A 102 6.50 7.28 7.08
C LEU A 102 6.86 5.86 6.66
N GLN A 103 7.24 5.02 7.62
CA GLN A 103 7.41 3.59 7.39
C GLN A 103 6.60 2.83 8.44
N TYR A 104 5.63 2.03 7.99
CA TYR A 104 4.75 1.30 8.88
C TYR A 104 4.52 -0.13 8.44
N TYR A 105 4.49 -1.04 9.43
CA TYR A 105 4.05 -2.41 9.24
C TYR A 105 2.56 -2.49 8.96
N ALA A 106 1.76 -1.74 9.72
CA ALA A 106 0.32 -1.67 9.56
C ALA A 106 -0.19 -0.26 9.90
N ILE A 107 -1.18 0.20 9.16
CA ILE A 107 -1.99 1.37 9.47
C ILE A 107 -3.45 0.88 9.42
N HIS A 108 -4.11 0.89 10.57
CA HIS A 108 -5.50 0.46 10.67
C HIS A 108 -6.46 1.61 10.35
N ALA A 109 -7.61 1.29 9.76
CA ALA A 109 -8.66 2.27 9.48
C ALA A 109 -9.51 2.52 10.74
N ASP A 110 -8.96 3.28 11.67
CA ASP A 110 -9.62 3.75 12.90
C ASP A 110 -9.61 5.28 12.99
N ALA A 111 -10.35 5.84 13.95
CA ALA A 111 -10.50 7.28 14.07
C ALA A 111 -9.17 8.02 14.34
N SER A 112 -8.24 7.41 15.04
CA SER A 112 -6.93 8.02 15.34
C SER A 112 -6.04 8.06 14.10
N SER A 113 -5.99 6.96 13.36
CA SER A 113 -5.28 6.87 12.09
C SER A 113 -5.90 7.79 11.04
N GLU A 114 -7.23 7.84 10.95
CA GLU A 114 -7.93 8.73 10.02
C GLU A 114 -7.54 10.19 10.24
N ARG A 115 -7.57 10.67 11.48
CA ARG A 115 -7.16 12.03 11.82
C ARG A 115 -5.70 12.31 11.46
N LEU A 116 -4.79 11.38 11.77
CA LEU A 116 -3.38 11.52 11.42
C LEU A 116 -3.17 11.57 9.90
N LEU A 117 -3.85 10.70 9.15
CA LEU A 117 -3.73 10.66 7.70
C LEU A 117 -4.33 11.91 7.03
N LEU A 118 -5.42 12.49 7.58
CA LEU A 118 -5.93 13.77 7.12
C LEU A 118 -4.92 14.90 7.35
N SER A 119 -4.21 14.93 8.49
CA SER A 119 -3.13 15.89 8.71
C SER A 119 -1.96 15.68 7.73
N VAL A 120 -1.60 14.43 7.43
CA VAL A 120 -0.57 14.10 6.42
C VAL A 120 -0.98 14.60 5.02
N MET A 121 -2.24 14.41 4.64
CA MET A 121 -2.78 14.94 3.37
C MET A 121 -2.72 16.47 3.34
N ALA A 122 -3.09 17.13 4.45
CA ALA A 122 -3.00 18.58 4.57
C ALA A 122 -1.54 19.07 4.45
N ALA A 123 -0.57 18.35 5.01
CA ALA A 123 0.86 18.66 4.83
C ALA A 123 1.27 18.54 3.37
N ALA A 124 0.85 17.48 2.66
CA ALA A 124 1.12 17.33 1.23
C ALA A 124 0.50 18.47 0.40
N GLN A 125 -0.70 18.92 0.75
CA GLN A 125 -1.34 20.08 0.11
C GLN A 125 -0.60 21.41 0.36
N ARG A 126 0.11 21.54 1.48
CA ARG A 126 1.03 22.66 1.73
C ARG A 126 2.32 22.60 0.92
N GLY A 127 2.56 21.54 0.16
CA GLY A 127 3.76 21.32 -0.64
C GLY A 127 4.84 20.47 0.04
N VAL A 128 4.55 19.87 1.19
CA VAL A 128 5.46 18.92 1.84
C VAL A 128 5.56 17.65 0.99
N ARG A 129 6.77 17.21 0.68
CA ARG A 129 6.99 15.92 0.00
C ARG A 129 6.78 14.80 1.01
N VAL A 130 5.76 14.00 0.81
CA VAL A 130 5.43 12.87 1.68
C VAL A 130 5.81 11.55 1.01
N ARG A 131 6.53 10.68 1.73
CA ARG A 131 6.81 9.31 1.31
C ARG A 131 6.24 8.33 2.33
N VAL A 132 5.46 7.37 1.86
CA VAL A 132 4.86 6.32 2.70
C VAL A 132 5.34 4.96 2.21
N LEU A 133 6.04 4.23 3.07
CA LEU A 133 6.37 2.82 2.85
C LEU A 133 5.53 1.97 3.79
N LEU A 134 4.64 1.16 3.23
CA LEU A 134 3.72 0.30 3.98
C LEU A 134 3.98 -1.17 3.67
N ASP A 135 4.06 -2.02 4.69
CA ASP A 135 4.09 -3.46 4.49
C ASP A 135 2.73 -3.95 3.97
N ASP A 136 2.75 -4.87 3.02
CA ASP A 136 1.54 -5.34 2.35
C ASP A 136 0.69 -6.32 3.18
N PHE A 137 1.20 -6.84 4.29
CA PHE A 137 0.53 -7.90 5.02
C PHE A 137 -0.83 -7.48 5.61
N HIS A 138 -0.93 -6.24 6.09
CA HIS A 138 -2.13 -5.69 6.72
C HIS A 138 -2.90 -4.68 5.85
N SER A 139 -2.55 -4.51 4.58
CA SER A 139 -3.17 -3.51 3.69
C SER A 139 -4.41 -4.02 2.94
N THR A 140 -5.31 -4.73 3.62
CA THR A 140 -6.48 -5.37 3.02
C THR A 140 -7.77 -5.08 3.80
N GLY A 141 -8.91 -5.34 3.18
CA GLY A 141 -10.20 -5.05 3.80
C GLY A 141 -10.37 -3.55 4.04
N ARG A 142 -10.77 -3.16 5.25
CA ARG A 142 -10.93 -1.76 5.64
C ARG A 142 -9.62 -0.98 5.59
N ASP A 143 -8.52 -1.61 5.93
CA ASP A 143 -7.20 -1.00 5.95
C ASP A 143 -6.69 -0.65 4.54
N ALA A 144 -7.25 -1.27 3.49
CA ALA A 144 -6.99 -0.88 2.11
C ALA A 144 -7.36 0.59 1.79
N GLN A 145 -8.19 1.24 2.61
CA GLN A 145 -8.52 2.66 2.43
C GLN A 145 -7.28 3.56 2.55
N VAL A 146 -6.28 3.16 3.33
CA VAL A 146 -4.98 3.84 3.44
C VAL A 146 -4.29 3.98 2.08
N MET A 147 -4.52 3.04 1.17
CA MET A 147 -3.98 3.07 -0.19
C MET A 147 -4.45 4.28 -1.01
N ARG A 148 -5.55 4.93 -0.62
CA ARG A 148 -6.04 6.16 -1.27
C ARG A 148 -5.04 7.32 -1.18
N LEU A 149 -4.12 7.29 -0.22
CA LEU A 149 -3.03 8.27 -0.13
C LEU A 149 -2.18 8.31 -1.42
N ALA A 150 -2.07 7.20 -2.14
CA ALA A 150 -1.33 7.14 -3.41
C ALA A 150 -1.89 8.05 -4.52
N PHE A 151 -3.12 8.53 -4.38
CA PHE A 151 -3.78 9.44 -5.33
C PHE A 151 -3.71 10.91 -4.91
N VAL A 152 -3.07 11.20 -3.78
CA VAL A 152 -2.92 12.58 -3.30
C VAL A 152 -1.63 13.18 -3.87
N PRO A 153 -1.68 14.35 -4.51
CA PRO A 153 -0.47 15.03 -4.99
C PRO A 153 0.56 15.22 -3.86
N ASN A 154 1.85 15.13 -4.19
CA ASN A 154 2.98 15.18 -3.28
C ASN A 154 3.08 14.01 -2.28
N ILE A 155 2.25 12.97 -2.41
CA ILE A 155 2.38 11.73 -1.66
C ILE A 155 2.88 10.61 -2.57
N GLU A 156 4.07 10.11 -2.31
CA GLU A 156 4.62 8.91 -2.92
C GLU A 156 4.39 7.74 -1.97
N MET A 157 3.58 6.77 -2.39
CA MET A 157 3.29 5.58 -1.60
C MET A 157 3.87 4.34 -2.26
N ARG A 158 4.59 3.54 -1.49
CA ARG A 158 5.14 2.25 -1.93
C ARG A 158 4.74 1.14 -0.97
N MET A 159 4.52 -0.03 -1.56
CA MET A 159 4.31 -1.25 -0.78
C MET A 159 5.63 -1.99 -0.62
N PHE A 160 5.98 -2.33 0.61
CA PHE A 160 7.08 -3.24 0.87
C PHE A 160 6.61 -4.68 0.67
N ASN A 161 7.36 -5.42 -0.12
CA ASN A 161 7.22 -6.85 -0.33
C ASN A 161 5.78 -7.30 -0.60
N PRO A 162 5.14 -6.78 -1.67
CA PRO A 162 3.74 -7.04 -1.95
C PRO A 162 3.47 -8.52 -2.19
N VAL A 163 2.38 -9.04 -1.59
CA VAL A 163 1.95 -10.42 -1.74
C VAL A 163 1.33 -10.60 -3.12
N THR A 164 1.72 -11.67 -3.82
CA THR A 164 1.19 -12.05 -5.14
C THR A 164 -0.24 -12.59 -5.04
N GLY A 165 -0.95 -12.60 -6.16
CA GLY A 165 -2.30 -13.20 -6.26
C GLY A 165 -3.46 -12.21 -6.16
N ALA A 166 -4.67 -12.73 -6.20
CA ALA A 166 -5.91 -11.94 -6.16
C ALA A 166 -6.15 -11.37 -4.76
N ARG A 167 -5.76 -10.11 -4.56
CA ARG A 167 -5.80 -9.40 -3.27
C ARG A 167 -7.22 -9.26 -2.68
N ALA A 168 -8.24 -9.21 -3.53
CA ALA A 168 -9.63 -9.02 -3.12
C ALA A 168 -10.29 -10.29 -2.57
N SER A 169 -9.70 -11.49 -2.77
CA SER A 169 -10.27 -12.75 -2.31
C SER A 169 -9.39 -13.43 -1.27
N PHE A 170 -10.02 -14.07 -0.28
CA PHE A 170 -9.32 -14.86 0.73
C PHE A 170 -8.51 -16.01 0.11
N LEU A 171 -9.11 -16.74 -0.84
CA LEU A 171 -8.46 -17.85 -1.53
C LEU A 171 -7.27 -17.40 -2.38
N GLY A 172 -7.40 -16.26 -3.07
CA GLY A 172 -6.29 -15.70 -3.87
C GLY A 172 -5.11 -15.27 -3.00
N ARG A 173 -5.37 -14.72 -1.83
CA ARG A 173 -4.33 -14.36 -0.86
C ARG A 173 -3.66 -15.59 -0.26
N MET A 174 -4.45 -16.62 0.09
CA MET A 174 -3.92 -17.87 0.60
C MET A 174 -3.05 -18.57 -0.45
N TRP A 175 -3.48 -18.57 -1.71
CA TRP A 175 -2.68 -19.09 -2.82
C TRP A 175 -1.37 -18.30 -3.00
N GLY A 176 -1.43 -16.96 -2.99
CA GLY A 176 -0.24 -16.11 -3.05
C GLY A 176 0.72 -16.36 -1.89
N ALA A 177 0.20 -16.56 -0.68
CA ALA A 177 1.01 -16.88 0.50
C ALA A 177 1.70 -18.25 0.42
N VAL A 178 1.04 -19.24 -0.17
CA VAL A 178 1.62 -20.58 -0.35
C VAL A 178 2.61 -20.61 -1.52
N SER A 179 2.28 -19.96 -2.63
CA SER A 179 3.13 -19.94 -3.84
C SER A 179 4.42 -19.13 -3.67
N ASP A 180 4.43 -18.15 -2.76
CA ASP A 180 5.62 -17.31 -2.47
C ASP A 180 5.83 -17.17 -0.95
N PHE A 181 5.94 -18.31 -0.29
CA PHE A 181 6.07 -18.39 1.18
C PHE A 181 7.28 -17.60 1.71
N SER A 182 8.41 -17.63 1.00
CA SER A 182 9.61 -16.90 1.40
C SER A 182 9.35 -15.38 1.46
N ARG A 183 8.60 -14.84 0.52
CA ARG A 183 8.20 -13.45 0.48
C ARG A 183 7.27 -13.08 1.64
N VAL A 184 6.33 -13.96 1.97
CA VAL A 184 5.40 -13.74 3.11
C VAL A 184 6.14 -13.70 4.44
N GLN A 185 7.26 -14.40 4.58
CA GLN A 185 8.08 -14.39 5.79
C GLN A 185 8.90 -13.10 5.97
N GLN A 186 9.21 -12.41 4.89
CA GLN A 186 10.03 -11.20 4.91
C GLN A 186 9.15 -9.97 5.09
N ARG A 187 8.92 -9.55 6.33
CA ARG A 187 8.07 -8.41 6.68
C ARG A 187 8.88 -7.24 7.22
N MET A 188 8.46 -6.03 6.87
CA MET A 188 9.04 -4.80 7.39
C MET A 188 8.32 -4.41 8.68
N HIS A 189 8.97 -4.63 9.82
CA HIS A 189 8.39 -4.32 11.12
C HIS A 189 8.75 -2.91 11.63
N ASN A 190 9.16 -2.03 10.74
CA ASN A 190 9.51 -0.65 11.05
C ASN A 190 8.26 0.18 11.41
N LYS A 191 8.49 1.14 12.31
CA LYS A 191 7.50 2.15 12.69
C LYS A 191 8.26 3.47 12.82
N LEU A 192 8.56 4.07 11.66
CA LEU A 192 9.31 5.32 11.57
C LEU A 192 8.40 6.46 11.15
N PHE A 193 8.66 7.60 11.73
CA PHE A 193 7.98 8.84 11.41
C PHE A 193 9.02 9.97 11.47
N LEU A 194 9.41 10.47 10.31
CA LEU A 194 10.46 11.46 10.17
C LEU A 194 9.88 12.72 9.52
N ALA A 195 10.26 13.87 10.06
CA ALA A 195 9.92 15.17 9.51
C ALA A 195 11.18 16.03 9.40
N ASP A 196 11.35 16.69 8.26
CA ASP A 196 12.39 17.69 7.90
C ASP A 196 13.83 17.34 8.27
#